data_44206f0ffa38322a67f2d9f540de106e
#
_entry.id   44206f0ffa38322a67f2d9f540de106e
#
_cell.length_a   1.000
_cell.length_b   1.000
_cell.length_c   1.000
_cell.angle_alpha   90.00
_cell.angle_beta   90.00
_cell.angle_gamma   90.00
#
_symmetry.space_group_name_H-M   'P 1'
#
loop_
_entity.id
_entity.type
_entity.pdbx_description
1 polymer ?
#
loop_
_entity_poly.entity_id
_entity_poly.type
_entity_poly.pdbx_seq_one_letter_code
_entity_poly.pdbx_strand_id
1 'polypeptide(L)' 'MPLQPVTAVTPQAKSALAHALQSSRHDCDLLREQYEEEQEAKAELQRALSKANSEVAQWRTKYETDAIQRTEELEEAK' A
#
# COMPACT_ATOMS: atom_id res chain seq x y z
N MET A 1 -38.58 -9.53 43.52
CA MET A 1 -37.15 -9.41 43.64
C MET A 1 -36.63 -8.32 42.76
N PRO A 2 -36.06 -7.30 43.33
CA PRO A 2 -35.59 -6.19 42.50
C PRO A 2 -34.42 -6.68 41.64
N LEU A 3 -34.51 -6.37 40.37
CA LEU A 3 -33.42 -6.61 39.47
C LEU A 3 -32.27 -5.67 39.85
N GLN A 4 -31.11 -6.22 40.05
CA GLN A 4 -29.95 -5.39 40.28
C GLN A 4 -29.65 -4.57 39.03
N PRO A 5 -29.39 -3.28 39.20
CA PRO A 5 -29.06 -2.45 38.05
C PRO A 5 -27.80 -2.99 37.40
N VAL A 6 -27.85 -3.11 36.09
CA VAL A 6 -26.74 -3.58 35.27
C VAL A 6 -25.51 -2.68 35.45
N THR A 7 -25.74 -1.48 36.02
CA THR A 7 -24.69 -0.50 36.24
C THR A 7 -23.83 -0.78 37.49
N ALA A 8 -24.17 -1.80 38.30
CA ALA A 8 -23.42 -2.15 39.50
C ALA A 8 -22.18 -2.94 39.11
N VAL A 9 -21.24 -2.27 38.47
CA VAL A 9 -19.96 -2.84 38.04
C VAL A 9 -18.98 -2.71 39.20
N THR A 10 -18.31 -3.81 39.54
CA THR A 10 -17.29 -3.78 40.59
C THR A 10 -16.12 -2.92 40.15
N PRO A 11 -15.35 -2.33 41.10
CA PRO A 11 -14.15 -1.59 40.73
C PRO A 11 -13.14 -2.41 39.92
N GLN A 12 -13.08 -3.71 40.19
CA GLN A 12 -12.20 -4.62 39.46
C GLN A 12 -12.64 -4.79 38.02
N ALA A 13 -13.95 -4.96 37.80
CA ALA A 13 -14.51 -5.06 36.45
C ALA A 13 -14.33 -3.75 35.68
N LYS A 14 -14.49 -2.62 36.34
CA LYS A 14 -14.27 -1.31 35.78
C LYS A 14 -12.82 -1.12 35.32
N SER A 15 -11.90 -1.52 36.18
CA SER A 15 -10.47 -1.46 35.90
C SER A 15 -10.10 -2.36 34.72
N ALA A 16 -10.65 -3.57 34.67
CA ALA A 16 -10.42 -4.52 33.58
C ALA A 16 -10.95 -3.99 32.25
N LEU A 17 -12.13 -3.36 32.28
CA LEU A 17 -12.72 -2.75 31.07
C LEU A 17 -11.90 -1.56 30.59
N ALA A 18 -11.43 -0.72 31.49
CA ALA A 18 -10.61 0.42 31.14
C ALA A 18 -9.29 -0.04 30.51
N HIS A 19 -8.70 -1.08 31.07
CA HIS A 19 -7.46 -1.66 30.54
C HIS A 19 -7.67 -2.28 29.16
N ALA A 20 -8.75 -3.03 28.99
CA ALA A 20 -9.11 -3.62 27.71
C ALA A 20 -9.36 -2.55 26.65
N LEU A 21 -10.04 -1.47 27.00
CA LEU A 21 -10.28 -0.35 26.10
C LEU A 21 -8.98 0.31 25.68
N GLN A 22 -8.09 0.54 26.62
CA GLN A 22 -6.78 1.14 26.36
C GLN A 22 -5.95 0.27 25.42
N SER A 23 -5.95 -1.04 25.65
CA SER A 23 -5.25 -2.01 24.81
C SER A 23 -5.84 -2.02 23.39
N SER A 24 -7.17 -1.98 23.27
CA SER A 24 -7.84 -1.94 21.97
C SER A 24 -7.51 -0.67 21.20
N ARG A 25 -7.46 0.47 21.88
CA ARG A 25 -7.08 1.73 21.25
C ARG A 25 -5.64 1.69 20.73
N HIS A 26 -4.76 1.11 21.53
CA HIS A 26 -3.36 0.93 21.13
C HIS A 26 -3.26 0.07 19.87
N ASP A 27 -3.99 -1.05 19.83
CA ASP A 27 -4.02 -1.94 18.67
C ASP A 27 -4.58 -1.23 17.43
N CYS A 28 -5.63 -0.43 17.60
CA CYS A 28 -6.21 0.35 16.52
C CYS A 28 -5.21 1.37 15.96
N ASP A 29 -4.46 2.03 16.84
CA ASP A 29 -3.45 3.00 16.43
C ASP A 29 -2.33 2.34 15.64
N LEU A 30 -1.87 1.17 16.10
CA LEU A 30 -0.86 0.38 15.39
C LEU A 30 -1.34 -0.05 14.01
N LEU A 31 -2.59 -0.53 13.92
CA LEU A 31 -3.18 -0.94 12.65
C LEU A 31 -3.31 0.24 11.68
N ARG A 32 -3.64 1.42 12.20
CA ARG A 32 -3.72 2.63 11.40
C ARG A 32 -2.36 3.02 10.84
N GLU A 33 -1.33 2.97 11.67
CA GLU A 33 0.04 3.25 11.23
C GLU A 33 0.49 2.27 10.15
N GLN A 34 0.21 0.98 10.34
CA GLN A 34 0.53 -0.05 9.36
C GLN A 34 -0.20 0.20 8.05
N TYR A 35 -1.47 0.58 8.13
CA TYR A 35 -2.26 0.88 6.95
C TYR A 35 -1.66 2.06 6.17
N GLU A 36 -1.28 3.12 6.87
CA GLU A 36 -0.66 4.29 6.25
C GLU A 36 0.67 3.93 5.58
N GLU A 37 1.50 3.13 6.25
CA GLU A 37 2.76 2.65 5.71
C GLU A 37 2.55 1.80 4.46
N GLU A 38 1.56 0.91 4.49
CA GLU A 38 1.24 0.06 3.34
C GLU A 38 0.72 0.88 2.16
N GLN A 39 -0.07 1.93 2.42
CA GLN A 39 -0.55 2.83 1.39
C GLN A 39 0.60 3.60 0.74
N GLU A 40 1.56 4.05 1.52
CA GLU A 40 2.75 4.72 1.01
C GLU A 40 3.61 3.77 0.17
N ALA A 41 3.82 2.55 0.66
CA ALA A 41 4.57 1.52 -0.07
C ALA A 41 3.89 1.19 -1.39
N LYS A 42 2.57 1.07 -1.38
CA LYS A 42 1.78 0.83 -2.58
C LYS A 42 1.95 1.95 -3.59
N ALA A 43 1.89 3.19 -3.14
CA ALA A 43 2.06 4.36 -3.99
C ALA A 43 3.46 4.39 -4.63
N GLU A 44 4.49 4.06 -3.87
CA GLU A 44 5.86 3.97 -4.36
C GLU A 44 6.01 2.87 -5.42
N LEU A 45 5.41 1.70 -5.15
CA LEU A 45 5.43 0.59 -6.10
C LEU A 45 4.70 0.96 -7.40
N GLN A 46 3.59 1.65 -7.32
CA GLN A 46 2.86 2.11 -8.49
C GLN A 46 3.68 3.11 -9.32
N ARG A 47 4.40 4.00 -8.66
CA ARG A 47 5.30 4.94 -9.34
C ARG A 47 6.45 4.21 -10.01
N ALA A 48 7.05 3.26 -9.32
CA ALA A 48 8.13 2.45 -9.87
C ALA A 48 7.65 1.64 -11.07
N LEU A 49 6.45 1.07 -10.99
CA LEU A 49 5.87 0.32 -12.10
C LEU A 49 5.60 1.21 -13.30
N SER A 50 5.04 2.41 -13.09
CA SER A 50 4.79 3.37 -14.16
C SER A 50 6.08 3.79 -14.84
N LYS A 51 7.13 4.04 -14.03
CA LYS A 51 8.45 4.41 -14.55
C LYS A 51 9.05 3.27 -15.38
N ALA A 52 8.97 2.05 -14.87
CA ALA A 52 9.49 0.87 -15.59
C ALA A 52 8.77 0.67 -16.91
N ASN A 53 7.43 0.80 -16.92
CA ASN A 53 6.63 0.69 -18.14
C ASN A 53 7.00 1.76 -19.14
N SER A 54 7.24 2.98 -18.68
CA SER A 54 7.69 4.09 -19.52
C SER A 54 9.04 3.80 -20.14
N GLU A 55 9.98 3.29 -19.36
CA GLU A 55 11.32 2.91 -19.84
C GLU A 55 11.25 1.79 -20.87
N VAL A 56 10.41 0.80 -20.62
CA VAL A 56 10.20 -0.32 -21.59
C VAL A 56 9.67 0.24 -22.90
N ALA A 57 8.70 1.14 -22.84
CA ALA A 57 8.13 1.75 -24.05
C ALA A 57 9.17 2.56 -24.82
N GLN A 58 10.02 3.30 -24.12
CA GLN A 58 11.11 4.07 -24.73
C GLN A 58 12.13 3.15 -25.42
N TRP A 59 12.54 2.09 -24.75
CA TRP A 59 13.48 1.13 -25.29
C TRP A 59 12.90 0.40 -26.51
N ARG A 60 11.63 0.06 -26.46
CA ARG A 60 10.94 -0.59 -27.59
C ARG A 60 10.91 0.31 -28.80
N THR A 61 10.53 1.60 -28.61
CA THR A 61 10.51 2.59 -29.69
C THR A 61 11.90 2.77 -30.29
N LYS A 62 12.90 2.89 -29.44
CA LYS A 62 14.29 3.03 -29.89
C LYS A 62 14.75 1.81 -30.67
N TYR A 63 14.44 0.63 -30.19
CA TYR A 63 14.80 -0.63 -30.84
C TYR A 63 14.14 -0.75 -32.20
N GLU A 64 12.87 -0.42 -32.31
CA GLU A 64 12.14 -0.46 -33.57
C GLU A 64 12.68 0.57 -34.55
N THR A 65 13.01 1.76 -34.09
CA THR A 65 13.59 2.81 -34.91
C THR A 65 14.94 2.38 -35.46
N ASP A 66 15.80 1.81 -34.63
CA ASP A 66 17.12 1.30 -35.04
C ASP A 66 16.99 0.18 -36.06
N ALA A 67 16.03 -0.73 -35.86
CA ALA A 67 15.78 -1.83 -36.78
C ALA A 67 15.33 -1.32 -38.14
N ILE A 68 14.43 -0.34 -38.19
CA ILE A 68 13.97 0.29 -39.44
C ILE A 68 15.12 0.98 -40.14
N GLN A 69 15.96 1.69 -39.40
CA GLN A 69 17.12 2.39 -39.93
C GLN A 69 18.11 1.44 -40.57
N ARG A 70 18.39 0.29 -39.94
CA ARG A 70 19.27 -0.74 -40.49
C ARG A 70 18.71 -1.33 -41.77
N THR A 71 17.41 -1.55 -41.81
CA THR A 71 16.75 -2.08 -42.98
C THR A 71 16.87 -1.11 -44.16
N GLU A 72 16.65 0.18 -43.91
CA GLU A 72 16.83 1.22 -44.95
C GLU A 72 18.25 1.31 -45.44
N GLU A 73 19.23 1.24 -44.55
CA GLU A 73 20.65 1.24 -44.94
C GLU A 73 21.01 0.03 -45.81
N LEU A 74 20.48 -1.12 -45.50
CA LEU A 74 20.67 -2.32 -46.28
C LEU A 74 20.07 -2.21 -47.69
N GLU A 75 18.89 -1.61 -47.79
CA GLU A 75 18.22 -1.38 -49.07
C GLU A 75 18.98 -0.37 -49.92
N GLU A 76 19.52 0.68 -49.33
CA GLU A 76 20.32 1.69 -50.01
C GLU A 76 21.64 1.08 -50.54
N ALA A 77 22.21 0.11 -49.81
CA ALA A 77 23.44 -0.51 -50.18
C ALA A 77 23.32 -1.47 -51.39
N LYS A 78 22.09 -1.82 -51.72
CA LYS A 78 21.81 -2.63 -52.90
C LYS A 78 21.77 -1.75 -54.14
#